data_1b00bf3430b1db99698300fcbd7b5f02
#
_entry.id   1b00bf3430b1db99698300fcbd7b5f02
#
_cell.length_a   1.000
_cell.length_b   1.000
_cell.length_c   1.000
_cell.angle_alpha   90.00
_cell.angle_beta   90.00
_cell.angle_gamma   90.00
#
_symmetry.space_group_name_H-M   'P 1'
#
loop_
_entity.id
_entity.type
_entity.pdbx_description
1 polymer ?
#
loop_
_entity_poly.entity_id
_entity_poly.type
_entity_poly.pdbx_seq_one_letter_code
_entity_poly.pdbx_strand_id
1 'polypeptide(L)'
;MLQNSNIRFLFVLMLAFSTSICFSQNNTVSPYSRYGYGEINDNVAGAYRAMGNVGIGMRGKGVINPMQPASYSAVDSLTFMFDLAASGMYTHYEDALGKRNRGGGNLEYLTMQFPIWKYIGLSLGFMPYTMTGYDITLTNSEYPYDTQTYTGTGGFSEIYLGLSYNFFNWAAIGANVYYLFGNVHHQRILSSTLTNYKSISFEDKINADDVRFRYGVQVFHTFDKHSFNIGGIFEAPTKLNGKYKQIDQTNADTLRAEGGFGLPLVYGIGASYTYDNRLTIAVDFLQLQWSQIEYRGEKGNLRDRNKISLGVEYRHNAWSKKYGERMPFRLGLSVQDAYIKQVKDKEFIVSVGMGFPLHNVATILNTSIEYGHRGSSKNLEEHFLRLTLNVAVAERWFFKRKL
;
A
#
# COMPACT_ATOMS: atom_id res chain seq x y z
N MET A 1 -8.39 -0.81 38.51
CA MET A 1 -7.25 -1.76 38.35
C MET A 1 -7.28 -2.61 37.09
N LEU A 2 -8.43 -2.85 36.46
CA LEU A 2 -8.53 -3.61 35.18
C LEU A 2 -8.08 -2.86 33.94
N GLN A 3 -8.00 -1.53 33.96
CA GLN A 3 -7.62 -0.68 32.83
C GLN A 3 -6.13 -0.81 32.41
N ASN A 4 -5.26 -1.14 33.35
CA ASN A 4 -3.82 -1.31 33.07
C ASN A 4 -3.46 -2.69 32.50
N SER A 5 -4.29 -3.70 32.63
CA SER A 5 -4.02 -5.06 32.13
C SER A 5 -4.14 -5.13 30.61
N ASN A 6 -5.16 -4.48 30.04
CA ASN A 6 -5.39 -4.52 28.59
C ASN A 6 -4.34 -3.70 27.82
N ILE A 7 -3.89 -2.57 28.38
CA ILE A 7 -2.81 -1.77 27.81
C ILE A 7 -1.48 -2.54 27.88
N ARG A 8 -1.21 -3.23 28.96
CA ARG A 8 -0.02 -4.09 29.09
C ARG A 8 -0.07 -5.27 28.12
N PHE A 9 -1.23 -5.88 27.93
CA PHE A 9 -1.40 -6.96 26.95
C PHE A 9 -1.20 -6.46 25.52
N LEU A 10 -1.73 -5.28 25.17
CA LEU A 10 -1.49 -4.64 23.86
C LEU A 10 -0.01 -4.30 23.66
N PHE A 11 0.66 -3.82 24.70
CA PHE A 11 2.09 -3.49 24.65
C PHE A 11 2.95 -4.74 24.51
N VAL A 12 2.61 -5.83 25.20
CA VAL A 12 3.28 -7.14 25.07
C VAL A 12 3.03 -7.75 23.68
N LEU A 13 1.83 -7.64 23.15
CA LEU A 13 1.50 -8.07 21.78
C LEU A 13 2.29 -7.25 20.74
N MET A 14 2.42 -5.94 20.95
CA MET A 14 3.20 -5.04 20.11
C MET A 14 4.70 -5.35 20.17
N LEU A 15 5.21 -5.67 21.38
CA LEU A 15 6.61 -6.09 21.57
C LEU A 15 6.88 -7.47 20.95
N ALA A 16 5.96 -8.43 21.09
CA ALA A 16 6.08 -9.75 20.47
C ALA A 16 6.02 -9.67 18.94
N PHE A 17 5.26 -8.73 18.38
CA PHE A 17 5.22 -8.47 16.95
C PHE A 17 6.51 -7.80 16.45
N SER A 18 7.13 -6.90 17.24
CA SER A 18 8.36 -6.22 16.85
C SER A 18 9.56 -7.16 16.73
N THR A 19 9.61 -8.23 17.51
CA THR A 19 10.69 -9.23 17.42
C THR A 19 10.58 -10.12 16.18
N SER A 20 9.37 -10.30 15.63
CA SER A 20 9.15 -11.09 14.41
C SER A 20 9.51 -10.33 13.13
N ILE A 21 9.54 -9.00 13.16
CA ILE A 21 9.85 -8.14 12.00
C ILE A 21 11.35 -8.12 11.68
N CYS A 22 12.22 -8.40 12.66
CA CYS A 22 13.68 -8.38 12.47
C CYS A 22 14.22 -9.49 11.54
N PHE A 23 13.42 -10.48 11.16
CA PHE A 23 13.88 -11.62 10.34
C PHE A 23 13.46 -11.55 8.87
N SER A 24 12.66 -10.57 8.45
CA SER A 24 12.24 -10.44 7.06
C SER A 24 13.02 -9.35 6.34
N GLN A 25 14.11 -9.72 5.66
CA GLN A 25 14.92 -8.78 4.86
C GLN A 25 14.29 -8.46 3.49
N ASN A 26 13.24 -9.18 3.05
CA ASN A 26 12.57 -8.94 1.78
C ASN A 26 11.11 -8.58 2.00
N ASN A 27 10.75 -7.36 1.62
CA ASN A 27 9.41 -6.81 1.79
C ASN A 27 8.37 -7.37 0.80
N THR A 28 8.80 -8.01 -0.27
CA THR A 28 7.98 -8.75 -1.23
C THR A 28 8.75 -9.97 -1.70
N VAL A 29 8.07 -10.91 -2.32
CA VAL A 29 8.67 -12.16 -2.84
C VAL A 29 8.33 -12.38 -4.31
N SER A 30 7.78 -11.37 -4.98
CA SER A 30 7.35 -11.47 -6.35
C SER A 30 8.49 -11.27 -7.36
N PRO A 31 8.73 -12.22 -8.29
CA PRO A 31 9.63 -12.05 -9.41
C PRO A 31 9.30 -10.82 -10.29
N TYR A 32 8.05 -10.40 -10.35
CA TYR A 32 7.65 -9.20 -11.08
C TYR A 32 8.21 -7.91 -10.47
N SER A 33 8.58 -7.92 -9.19
CA SER A 33 9.25 -6.78 -8.53
C SER A 33 10.67 -6.50 -9.06
N ARG A 34 11.18 -7.36 -9.96
CA ARG A 34 12.43 -7.13 -10.70
C ARG A 34 12.34 -5.97 -11.68
N TYR A 35 11.14 -5.64 -12.14
CA TYR A 35 10.94 -4.66 -13.20
C TYR A 35 10.48 -3.32 -12.63
N GLY A 36 10.92 -2.22 -13.29
CA GLY A 36 10.55 -0.86 -12.91
C GLY A 36 11.03 -0.50 -11.49
N TYR A 37 10.13 0.08 -10.73
CA TYR A 37 10.37 0.49 -9.33
C TYR A 37 10.04 -0.60 -8.30
N GLY A 38 9.70 -1.82 -8.75
CA GLY A 38 9.21 -2.90 -7.89
C GLY A 38 7.68 -2.97 -7.84
N GLU A 39 7.15 -3.58 -6.80
CA GLU A 39 5.71 -3.72 -6.57
C GLU A 39 5.15 -2.45 -5.92
N ILE A 40 4.16 -1.82 -6.56
CA ILE A 40 3.59 -0.54 -6.10
C ILE A 40 2.56 -0.80 -5.01
N ASN A 41 2.65 -0.06 -3.90
CA ASN A 41 1.64 -0.03 -2.85
C ASN A 41 0.67 1.13 -3.07
N ASP A 42 -0.63 0.85 -3.06
CA ASP A 42 -1.68 1.85 -3.28
C ASP A 42 -1.97 2.73 -2.05
N ASN A 43 -1.33 2.47 -0.91
CA ASN A 43 -1.47 3.24 0.35
C ASN A 43 -2.93 3.30 0.87
N VAL A 44 -3.62 2.18 0.77
CA VAL A 44 -5.02 2.05 1.19
C VAL A 44 -5.09 1.81 2.70
N ALA A 45 -6.00 2.50 3.38
CA ALA A 45 -6.30 2.27 4.79
C ALA A 45 -6.71 0.81 5.05
N GLY A 46 -6.24 0.22 6.17
CA GLY A 46 -6.41 -1.21 6.44
C GLY A 46 -7.86 -1.69 6.45
N ALA A 47 -8.78 -0.84 6.94
CA ALA A 47 -10.21 -1.14 6.88
C ALA A 47 -10.75 -1.27 5.44
N TYR A 48 -10.20 -0.50 4.50
CA TYR A 48 -10.67 -0.47 3.10
C TYR A 48 -9.99 -1.52 2.22
N ARG A 49 -8.93 -2.17 2.69
CA ARG A 49 -8.35 -3.33 1.99
C ARG A 49 -9.37 -4.45 1.82
N ALA A 50 -10.16 -4.71 2.84
CA ALA A 50 -11.25 -5.68 2.77
C ALA A 50 -12.41 -5.26 1.85
N MET A 51 -12.40 -4.03 1.34
CA MET A 51 -13.40 -3.47 0.42
C MET A 51 -12.84 -3.30 -1.00
N GLY A 52 -11.98 -4.20 -1.48
CA GLY A 52 -11.39 -4.11 -2.82
C GLY A 52 -10.39 -2.97 -2.99
N ASN A 53 -9.82 -2.47 -1.91
CA ASN A 53 -8.88 -1.36 -1.94
C ASN A 53 -9.51 -0.04 -2.44
N VAL A 54 -10.78 0.24 -2.11
CA VAL A 54 -11.40 1.55 -2.31
C VAL A 54 -10.83 2.57 -1.30
N GLY A 55 -10.86 3.84 -1.64
CA GLY A 55 -10.37 4.90 -0.76
C GLY A 55 -10.75 6.30 -1.24
N ILE A 56 -10.81 6.54 -2.56
CA ILE A 56 -11.02 7.87 -3.15
C ILE A 56 -12.42 8.40 -2.81
N GLY A 57 -13.44 7.53 -2.96
CA GLY A 57 -14.83 7.84 -2.62
C GLY A 57 -15.15 7.71 -1.13
N MET A 58 -14.19 7.33 -0.28
CA MET A 58 -14.47 7.04 1.13
C MET A 58 -14.23 8.23 2.03
N ARG A 59 -15.18 8.49 2.94
CA ARG A 59 -15.09 9.53 3.98
C ARG A 59 -15.65 8.99 5.30
N GLY A 60 -14.79 8.64 6.23
CA GLY A 60 -15.17 8.04 7.50
C GLY A 60 -14.52 8.73 8.69
N LYS A 61 -15.26 8.84 9.82
CA LYS A 61 -14.76 9.48 11.05
C LYS A 61 -13.75 8.62 11.82
N GLY A 62 -13.73 7.32 11.60
CA GLY A 62 -12.91 6.36 12.35
C GLY A 62 -11.81 5.70 11.51
N VAL A 63 -11.47 6.23 10.34
CA VAL A 63 -10.44 5.69 9.45
C VAL A 63 -9.56 6.81 8.93
N ILE A 64 -8.26 6.67 9.10
CA ILE A 64 -7.26 7.54 8.45
C ILE A 64 -7.09 7.06 7.02
N ASN A 65 -7.32 7.94 6.04
CA ASN A 65 -7.30 7.58 4.63
C ASN A 65 -6.27 8.41 3.85
N PRO A 66 -5.00 7.99 3.77
CA PRO A 66 -3.95 8.73 3.07
C PRO A 66 -4.19 8.84 1.56
N MET A 67 -4.98 7.92 0.98
CA MET A 67 -5.33 7.94 -0.43
C MET A 67 -6.14 9.18 -0.82
N GLN A 68 -7.00 9.68 0.10
CA GLN A 68 -7.87 10.84 -0.12
C GLN A 68 -7.62 11.93 0.94
N PRO A 69 -6.77 12.92 0.66
CA PRO A 69 -6.41 13.96 1.64
C PRO A 69 -7.62 14.75 2.17
N ALA A 70 -8.63 15.01 1.33
CA ALA A 70 -9.82 15.75 1.74
C ALA A 70 -10.62 15.07 2.86
N SER A 71 -10.40 13.77 3.10
CA SER A 71 -11.10 13.00 4.13
C SER A 71 -10.66 13.34 5.56
N TYR A 72 -9.48 13.93 5.77
CA TYR A 72 -8.97 14.19 7.13
C TYR A 72 -9.83 15.13 7.94
N SER A 73 -10.54 16.06 7.30
CA SER A 73 -11.49 16.96 7.97
C SER A 73 -12.77 16.27 8.45
N ALA A 74 -12.93 14.95 8.22
CA ALA A 74 -14.02 14.16 8.79
C ALA A 74 -13.78 13.75 10.25
N VAL A 75 -12.57 13.90 10.78
CA VAL A 75 -12.25 13.56 12.17
C VAL A 75 -13.10 14.36 13.15
N ASP A 76 -13.59 13.70 14.18
CA ASP A 76 -14.35 14.37 15.23
C ASP A 76 -13.44 15.30 16.06
N SER A 77 -14.02 16.41 16.54
CA SER A 77 -13.32 17.36 17.42
C SER A 77 -12.76 16.64 18.64
N LEU A 78 -11.58 17.05 19.09
CA LEU A 78 -10.88 16.48 20.27
C LEU A 78 -10.48 15.01 20.12
N THR A 79 -10.50 14.43 18.92
CA THR A 79 -10.14 13.04 18.70
C THR A 79 -8.74 12.96 18.11
N PHE A 80 -7.86 12.22 18.77
CA PHE A 80 -6.59 11.78 18.22
C PHE A 80 -6.75 10.36 17.68
N MET A 81 -6.29 10.14 16.46
CA MET A 81 -6.32 8.84 15.82
C MET A 81 -4.92 8.36 15.51
N PHE A 82 -4.70 7.08 15.73
CA PHE A 82 -3.48 6.36 15.37
C PHE A 82 -3.88 5.10 14.64
N ASP A 83 -3.21 4.80 13.54
CA ASP A 83 -3.53 3.66 12.71
C ASP A 83 -2.24 2.97 12.23
N LEU A 84 -2.14 1.67 12.49
CA LEU A 84 -1.02 0.81 12.15
C LEU A 84 -1.55 -0.42 11.42
N ALA A 85 -0.93 -0.78 10.31
CA ALA A 85 -1.24 -2.01 9.60
C ALA A 85 0.02 -2.81 9.24
N ALA A 86 -0.09 -4.11 9.38
CA ALA A 86 0.91 -5.08 8.95
C ALA A 86 0.25 -6.23 8.19
N SER A 87 0.95 -6.81 7.23
CA SER A 87 0.45 -7.93 6.44
C SER A 87 1.44 -9.08 6.36
N GLY A 88 0.89 -10.28 6.21
CA GLY A 88 1.61 -11.46 5.77
C GLY A 88 1.06 -11.91 4.43
N MET A 89 1.93 -12.31 3.51
CA MET A 89 1.56 -12.76 2.18
C MET A 89 2.18 -14.12 1.91
N TYR A 90 1.37 -15.03 1.37
CA TYR A 90 1.80 -16.32 0.84
C TYR A 90 1.50 -16.35 -0.65
N THR A 91 2.51 -16.63 -1.47
CA THR A 91 2.40 -16.62 -2.93
C THR A 91 2.81 -17.97 -3.50
N HIS A 92 1.96 -18.48 -4.37
CA HIS A 92 2.19 -19.65 -5.21
C HIS A 92 2.54 -19.18 -6.62
N TYR A 93 3.65 -19.66 -7.13
CA TYR A 93 4.16 -19.38 -8.47
C TYR A 93 4.09 -20.61 -9.33
N GLU A 94 3.69 -20.44 -10.57
CA GLU A 94 3.69 -21.50 -11.59
C GLU A 94 4.29 -20.94 -12.90
N ASP A 95 5.32 -21.59 -13.40
CA ASP A 95 5.95 -21.30 -14.69
C ASP A 95 6.25 -22.61 -15.45
N ALA A 96 6.87 -22.50 -16.63
CA ALA A 96 7.26 -23.64 -17.44
C ALA A 96 8.28 -24.58 -16.74
N LEU A 97 8.98 -24.12 -15.70
CA LEU A 97 10.02 -24.85 -14.96
C LEU A 97 9.47 -25.53 -13.70
N GLY A 98 8.24 -25.23 -13.28
CA GLY A 98 7.58 -25.85 -12.14
C GLY A 98 6.85 -24.90 -11.22
N LYS A 99 6.52 -25.41 -10.03
CA LYS A 99 5.75 -24.70 -9.00
C LYS A 99 6.62 -24.38 -7.80
N ARG A 100 6.46 -23.20 -7.25
CA ARG A 100 7.19 -22.74 -6.05
C ARG A 100 6.27 -21.93 -5.16
N ASN A 101 6.57 -21.95 -3.86
CA ASN A 101 5.85 -21.18 -2.85
C ASN A 101 6.82 -20.27 -2.10
N ARG A 102 6.39 -19.08 -1.79
CA ARG A 102 7.14 -18.12 -0.98
C ARG A 102 6.20 -17.41 -0.01
N GLY A 103 6.74 -17.00 1.14
CA GLY A 103 6.03 -16.17 2.11
C GLY A 103 6.82 -14.94 2.46
N GLY A 104 6.13 -13.86 2.75
CA GLY A 104 6.71 -12.59 3.18
C GLY A 104 5.79 -11.86 4.14
N GLY A 105 6.32 -10.85 4.83
CA GLY A 105 5.55 -9.99 5.72
C GLY A 105 5.99 -8.55 5.62
N ASN A 106 5.04 -7.61 5.74
CA ASN A 106 5.27 -6.19 5.54
C ASN A 106 4.61 -5.35 6.62
N LEU A 107 5.29 -4.24 6.96
CA LEU A 107 4.61 -3.09 7.55
C LEU A 107 3.92 -2.32 6.43
N GLU A 108 2.59 -2.19 6.50
CA GLU A 108 1.82 -1.52 5.45
C GLU A 108 1.82 -0.01 5.62
N TYR A 109 1.67 0.47 6.85
CA TYR A 109 1.78 1.89 7.20
C TYR A 109 1.71 2.12 8.71
N LEU A 110 2.13 3.32 9.08
CA LEU A 110 1.94 3.94 10.38
C LEU A 110 1.42 5.35 10.15
N THR A 111 0.22 5.66 10.62
CA THR A 111 -0.41 6.96 10.38
C THR A 111 -1.06 7.53 11.64
N MET A 112 -1.11 8.85 11.71
CA MET A 112 -1.76 9.61 12.78
C MET A 112 -2.63 10.70 12.18
N GLN A 113 -3.73 11.02 12.85
CA GLN A 113 -4.64 12.09 12.43
C GLN A 113 -5.27 12.76 13.65
N PHE A 114 -5.39 14.07 13.59
CA PHE A 114 -6.05 14.87 14.61
C PHE A 114 -6.62 16.19 14.04
N PRO A 115 -7.67 16.73 14.66
CA PRO A 115 -8.19 18.02 14.28
C PRO A 115 -7.28 19.14 14.82
N ILE A 116 -6.88 20.09 13.97
CA ILE A 116 -6.22 21.34 14.42
C ILE A 116 -7.27 22.38 14.77
N TRP A 117 -8.35 22.42 14.01
CA TRP A 117 -9.46 23.37 14.17
C TRP A 117 -10.77 22.68 13.81
N LYS A 118 -11.91 23.32 14.08
CA LYS A 118 -13.26 22.78 13.86
C LYS A 118 -13.49 22.17 12.45
N TYR A 119 -12.82 22.71 11.45
CA TYR A 119 -12.98 22.30 10.04
C TYR A 119 -11.67 21.82 9.40
N ILE A 120 -10.59 21.77 10.17
CA ILE A 120 -9.26 21.46 9.67
C ILE A 120 -8.77 20.17 10.33
N GLY A 121 -8.52 19.16 9.50
CA GLY A 121 -7.87 17.92 9.90
C GLY A 121 -6.44 17.86 9.39
N LEU A 122 -5.53 17.36 10.24
CA LEU A 122 -4.14 17.11 9.91
C LEU A 122 -3.87 15.61 10.02
N SER A 123 -3.12 15.08 9.08
CA SER A 123 -2.64 13.71 9.13
C SER A 123 -1.16 13.66 8.78
N LEU A 124 -0.43 12.72 9.38
CA LEU A 124 0.95 12.42 9.06
C LEU A 124 1.18 10.92 9.16
N GLY A 125 2.18 10.43 8.46
CA GLY A 125 2.48 9.00 8.53
C GLY A 125 3.69 8.61 7.71
N PHE A 126 4.03 7.34 7.87
CA PHE A 126 5.06 6.62 7.14
C PHE A 126 4.41 5.43 6.44
N MET A 127 4.78 5.18 5.17
CA MET A 127 4.29 4.04 4.41
C MET A 127 5.28 3.64 3.30
N PRO A 128 5.37 2.36 2.94
CA PRO A 128 6.07 1.94 1.75
C PRO A 128 5.35 2.44 0.49
N TYR A 129 6.10 2.95 -0.47
CA TYR A 129 5.58 3.33 -1.80
C TYR A 129 5.76 2.20 -2.80
N THR A 130 6.96 1.60 -2.84
CA THR A 130 7.25 0.41 -3.64
C THR A 130 8.08 -0.59 -2.86
N MET A 131 8.02 -1.85 -3.27
CA MET A 131 8.78 -2.93 -2.65
C MET A 131 9.43 -3.79 -3.72
N THR A 132 10.70 -4.14 -3.50
CA THR A 132 11.47 -5.04 -4.36
C THR A 132 11.99 -6.20 -3.51
N GLY A 133 11.67 -7.43 -3.93
CA GLY A 133 12.14 -8.63 -3.25
C GLY A 133 11.96 -9.84 -4.15
N TYR A 134 13.05 -10.40 -4.64
CA TYR A 134 13.04 -11.65 -5.41
C TYR A 134 14.39 -12.35 -5.28
N ASP A 135 14.33 -13.67 -5.44
CA ASP A 135 15.48 -14.55 -5.51
C ASP A 135 15.17 -15.66 -6.51
N ILE A 136 15.77 -15.57 -7.69
CA ILE A 136 15.50 -16.44 -8.84
C ILE A 136 16.81 -17.10 -9.25
N THR A 137 16.86 -18.41 -9.23
CA THR A 137 17.98 -19.20 -9.75
C THR A 137 17.52 -19.98 -10.97
N LEU A 138 18.20 -19.76 -12.09
CA LEU A 138 18.01 -20.49 -13.34
C LEU A 138 19.22 -21.38 -13.57
N THR A 139 18.97 -22.66 -13.85
CA THR A 139 20.01 -23.59 -14.28
C THR A 139 19.86 -23.80 -15.78
N ASN A 140 20.96 -23.71 -16.50
CA ASN A 140 20.95 -23.97 -17.95
C ASN A 140 20.71 -25.47 -18.19
N SER A 141 19.70 -25.83 -19.00
CA SER A 141 19.40 -27.23 -19.31
C SER A 141 20.46 -27.87 -20.21
N GLU A 142 21.14 -27.07 -21.03
CA GLU A 142 22.17 -27.49 -21.97
C GLU A 142 23.55 -27.58 -21.27
N TYR A 143 23.77 -26.71 -20.27
CA TYR A 143 24.97 -26.65 -19.44
C TYR A 143 24.56 -26.66 -17.96
N PRO A 144 24.25 -27.83 -17.38
CA PRO A 144 23.70 -27.89 -16.00
C PRO A 144 24.67 -27.45 -14.91
N TYR A 145 25.92 -27.19 -15.29
CA TYR A 145 26.96 -26.65 -14.41
C TYR A 145 26.90 -25.13 -14.28
N ASP A 146 26.15 -24.44 -15.17
CA ASP A 146 26.03 -22.98 -15.18
C ASP A 146 24.72 -22.55 -14.56
N THR A 147 24.84 -21.71 -13.54
CA THR A 147 23.70 -21.15 -12.85
C THR A 147 23.68 -19.61 -12.98
N GLN A 148 22.50 -19.06 -13.14
CA GLN A 148 22.24 -17.62 -13.13
C GLN A 148 21.35 -17.30 -11.93
N THR A 149 21.86 -16.57 -10.97
CA THR A 149 21.10 -16.11 -9.82
C THR A 149 20.81 -14.63 -9.95
N TYR A 150 19.53 -14.29 -9.78
CA TYR A 150 19.02 -12.93 -9.78
C TYR A 150 18.41 -12.65 -8.43
N THR A 151 18.95 -11.68 -7.71
CA THR A 151 18.40 -11.21 -6.45
C THR A 151 18.04 -9.74 -6.52
N GLY A 152 17.00 -9.36 -5.82
CA GLY A 152 16.62 -7.97 -5.69
C GLY A 152 16.10 -7.68 -4.30
N THR A 153 16.47 -6.52 -3.76
CA THR A 153 16.06 -6.07 -2.43
C THR A 153 15.83 -4.57 -2.41
N GLY A 154 15.07 -4.09 -1.42
CA GLY A 154 14.83 -2.68 -1.18
C GLY A 154 13.45 -2.20 -1.64
N GLY A 155 13.38 -0.95 -2.04
CA GLY A 155 12.15 -0.25 -2.42
C GLY A 155 12.20 1.22 -1.99
N PHE A 156 11.11 1.92 -2.25
CA PHE A 156 10.94 3.30 -1.85
C PHE A 156 9.89 3.41 -0.76
N SER A 157 10.16 4.25 0.22
CA SER A 157 9.26 4.59 1.31
C SER A 157 8.92 6.06 1.26
N GLU A 158 7.83 6.45 1.90
CA GLU A 158 7.42 7.84 1.97
C GLU A 158 6.95 8.22 3.38
N ILE A 159 7.30 9.43 3.76
CA ILE A 159 6.72 10.14 4.89
C ILE A 159 5.79 11.20 4.32
N TYR A 160 4.60 11.34 4.86
CA TYR A 160 3.68 12.38 4.43
C TYR A 160 3.20 13.27 5.57
N LEU A 161 2.88 14.50 5.19
CA LEU A 161 2.11 15.46 5.98
C LEU A 161 0.93 15.91 5.15
N GLY A 162 -0.28 15.77 5.67
CA GLY A 162 -1.51 16.10 4.98
C GLY A 162 -2.38 17.06 5.77
N LEU A 163 -3.00 17.98 5.06
CA LEU A 163 -3.94 18.96 5.60
C LEU A 163 -5.24 18.92 4.80
N SER A 164 -6.36 19.07 5.49
CA SER A 164 -7.68 19.14 4.85
C SER A 164 -8.55 20.20 5.49
N TYR A 165 -9.35 20.85 4.66
CA TYR A 165 -10.31 21.86 5.08
C TYR A 165 -11.72 21.51 4.58
N ASN A 166 -12.70 21.58 5.47
CA ASN A 166 -14.10 21.31 5.19
C ASN A 166 -14.86 22.62 4.95
N PHE A 167 -15.39 22.79 3.73
CA PHE A 167 -16.20 23.95 3.36
C PHE A 167 -17.69 23.65 3.54
N PHE A 168 -18.45 24.60 4.02
CA PHE A 168 -19.93 24.63 3.97
C PHE A 168 -20.63 23.33 4.42
N ASN A 169 -19.98 22.41 5.12
CA ASN A 169 -20.48 21.09 5.56
C ASN A 169 -20.91 20.13 4.43
N TRP A 170 -20.57 20.44 3.16
CA TRP A 170 -20.87 19.59 2.02
C TRP A 170 -19.68 19.36 1.07
N ALA A 171 -18.58 20.07 1.26
CA ALA A 171 -17.38 19.94 0.44
C ALA A 171 -16.10 20.04 1.29
N ALA A 172 -15.09 19.29 0.92
CA ALA A 172 -13.76 19.36 1.52
C ALA A 172 -12.68 19.31 0.45
N ILE A 173 -11.58 20.00 0.72
CA ILE A 173 -10.34 19.89 -0.04
C ILE A 173 -9.22 19.45 0.89
N GLY A 174 -8.19 18.88 0.32
CA GLY A 174 -7.00 18.50 1.07
C GLY A 174 -5.79 18.33 0.18
N ALA A 175 -4.63 18.37 0.81
CA ALA A 175 -3.36 18.13 0.14
C ALA A 175 -2.44 17.34 1.04
N ASN A 176 -1.67 16.43 0.46
CA ASN A 176 -0.53 15.76 1.07
C ASN A 176 0.76 16.23 0.41
N VAL A 177 1.76 16.47 1.23
CA VAL A 177 3.16 16.55 0.82
C VAL A 177 3.82 15.25 1.22
N TYR A 178 4.44 14.57 0.26
CA TYR A 178 5.18 13.33 0.49
C TYR A 178 6.67 13.60 0.26
N TYR A 179 7.51 13.10 1.16
CA TYR A 179 8.92 12.93 0.90
C TYR A 179 9.18 11.46 0.63
N LEU A 180 9.45 11.16 -0.64
CA LEU A 180 9.82 9.83 -1.11
C LEU A 180 11.33 9.64 -0.95
N PHE A 181 11.75 8.48 -0.48
CA PHE A 181 13.16 8.12 -0.34
C PHE A 181 13.34 6.62 -0.37
N GLY A 182 14.51 6.17 -0.80
CA GLY A 182 14.82 4.74 -0.76
C GLY A 182 15.87 4.33 -1.77
N ASN A 183 16.09 3.03 -1.81
CA ASN A 183 17.00 2.41 -2.76
C ASN A 183 16.49 1.05 -3.20
N VAL A 184 16.83 0.70 -4.44
CA VAL A 184 16.60 -0.63 -5.01
C VAL A 184 17.93 -1.19 -5.44
N HIS A 185 18.21 -2.42 -5.03
CA HIS A 185 19.42 -3.15 -5.35
C HIS A 185 19.07 -4.42 -6.10
N HIS A 186 19.59 -4.55 -7.32
CA HIS A 186 19.51 -5.76 -8.13
C HIS A 186 20.89 -6.35 -8.30
N GLN A 187 21.01 -7.66 -8.10
CA GLN A 187 22.26 -8.38 -8.34
C GLN A 187 21.99 -9.53 -9.30
N ARG A 188 22.93 -9.73 -10.22
CA ARG A 188 22.96 -10.87 -11.13
C ARG A 188 24.31 -11.55 -11.01
N ILE A 189 24.31 -12.84 -10.66
CA ILE A 189 25.49 -13.67 -10.54
C ILE A 189 25.39 -14.76 -11.60
N LEU A 190 26.44 -14.89 -12.41
CA LEU A 190 26.67 -16.02 -13.30
C LEU A 190 27.78 -16.85 -12.69
N SER A 191 27.50 -18.08 -12.34
CA SER A 191 28.46 -19.00 -11.75
C SER A 191 28.50 -20.32 -12.50
N SER A 192 29.70 -20.90 -12.62
CA SER A 192 29.91 -22.24 -13.14
C SER A 192 30.55 -23.09 -12.08
N THR A 193 30.12 -24.36 -11.96
CA THR A 193 30.76 -25.33 -11.07
C THR A 193 32.03 -25.94 -11.64
N LEU A 194 32.36 -25.61 -12.89
CA LEU A 194 33.59 -26.06 -13.52
C LEU A 194 34.77 -25.25 -12.96
N THR A 195 35.85 -25.93 -12.59
CA THR A 195 37.00 -25.42 -11.80
C THR A 195 37.76 -24.26 -12.43
N ASN A 196 37.61 -24.02 -13.72
CA ASN A 196 38.37 -23.01 -14.48
C ASN A 196 37.58 -21.71 -14.78
N TYR A 197 36.33 -21.60 -14.35
CA TYR A 197 35.49 -20.44 -14.64
C TYR A 197 35.27 -19.61 -13.37
N LYS A 198 35.56 -18.31 -13.45
CA LYS A 198 35.25 -17.35 -12.39
C LYS A 198 33.80 -16.89 -12.48
N SER A 199 33.15 -16.79 -11.34
CA SER A 199 31.81 -16.18 -11.27
C SER A 199 31.87 -14.72 -11.69
N ILE A 200 30.85 -14.29 -12.46
CA ILE A 200 30.66 -12.91 -12.89
C ILE A 200 29.52 -12.32 -12.12
N SER A 201 29.71 -11.16 -11.50
CA SER A 201 28.66 -10.49 -10.72
C SER A 201 28.43 -9.05 -11.20
N PHE A 202 27.17 -8.75 -11.48
CA PHE A 202 26.72 -7.41 -11.82
C PHE A 202 25.76 -6.90 -10.73
N GLU A 203 25.94 -5.66 -10.33
CA GLU A 203 25.06 -4.99 -9.38
C GLU A 203 24.51 -3.71 -9.98
N ASP A 204 23.19 -3.55 -9.90
CA ASP A 204 22.47 -2.34 -10.23
C ASP A 204 21.91 -1.71 -8.96
N LYS A 205 22.30 -0.48 -8.65
CA LYS A 205 21.81 0.29 -7.51
C LYS A 205 21.10 1.54 -7.99
N ILE A 206 19.85 1.68 -7.56
CA ILE A 206 19.02 2.87 -7.82
C ILE A 206 18.75 3.52 -6.47
N ASN A 207 19.19 4.75 -6.30
CA ASN A 207 18.84 5.59 -5.15
C ASN A 207 18.03 6.76 -5.68
N ALA A 208 16.91 7.06 -5.06
CA ALA A 208 16.13 8.24 -5.41
C ALA A 208 15.45 8.83 -4.17
N ASP A 209 15.35 10.14 -4.18
CA ASP A 209 14.57 10.90 -3.22
C ASP A 209 13.94 12.10 -3.91
N ASP A 210 12.73 12.47 -3.49
CA ASP A 210 12.09 13.70 -3.96
C ASP A 210 10.82 14.02 -3.16
N VAL A 211 10.28 15.22 -3.42
CA VAL A 211 9.02 15.68 -2.85
C VAL A 211 7.93 15.61 -3.91
N ARG A 212 6.78 15.06 -3.55
CA ARG A 212 5.58 15.01 -4.41
C ARG A 212 4.34 15.47 -3.67
N PHE A 213 3.32 15.89 -4.43
CA PHE A 213 2.11 16.45 -3.89
C PHE A 213 0.89 15.71 -4.42
N ARG A 214 -0.03 15.36 -3.51
CA ARG A 214 -1.36 14.84 -3.85
C ARG A 214 -2.42 15.84 -3.40
N TYR A 215 -3.32 16.17 -4.29
CA TYR A 215 -4.48 16.98 -4.01
C TYR A 215 -5.73 16.11 -4.00
N GLY A 216 -6.65 16.42 -3.10
CA GLY A 216 -7.91 15.71 -2.98
C GLY A 216 -9.08 16.68 -2.83
N VAL A 217 -10.21 16.32 -3.40
CA VAL A 217 -11.49 17.00 -3.23
C VAL A 217 -12.57 15.98 -2.93
N GLN A 218 -13.51 16.35 -2.05
CA GLN A 218 -14.70 15.56 -1.77
C GLN A 218 -15.93 16.45 -1.70
N VAL A 219 -17.03 15.98 -2.29
CA VAL A 219 -18.37 16.55 -2.14
C VAL A 219 -19.24 15.50 -1.51
N PHE A 220 -19.91 15.84 -0.40
CA PHE A 220 -20.68 14.88 0.38
C PHE A 220 -21.96 15.53 0.89
N HIS A 221 -23.01 14.72 0.95
CA HIS A 221 -24.29 15.17 1.47
C HIS A 221 -24.99 14.02 2.19
N THR A 222 -25.65 14.36 3.31
CA THR A 222 -26.45 13.41 4.08
C THR A 222 -27.86 13.98 4.24
N PHE A 223 -28.84 13.21 3.84
CA PHE A 223 -30.25 13.53 4.08
C PHE A 223 -30.95 12.27 4.62
N ASP A 224 -31.63 12.44 5.74
CA ASP A 224 -32.24 11.36 6.49
C ASP A 224 -31.26 10.19 6.70
N LYS A 225 -31.54 9.03 6.13
CA LYS A 225 -30.72 7.82 6.23
C LYS A 225 -29.70 7.63 5.09
N HIS A 226 -29.67 8.55 4.14
CA HIS A 226 -28.90 8.44 2.93
C HIS A 226 -27.69 9.38 2.96
N SER A 227 -26.49 8.84 2.84
CA SER A 227 -25.26 9.63 2.73
C SER A 227 -24.55 9.30 1.41
N PHE A 228 -24.19 10.33 0.67
CA PHE A 228 -23.45 10.24 -0.58
C PHE A 228 -22.13 10.97 -0.43
N ASN A 229 -21.07 10.42 -1.02
CA ASN A 229 -19.79 11.09 -1.14
C ASN A 229 -19.19 10.79 -2.51
N ILE A 230 -18.68 11.82 -3.17
CA ILE A 230 -17.90 11.74 -4.41
C ILE A 230 -16.56 12.37 -4.13
N GLY A 231 -15.48 11.69 -4.50
CA GLY A 231 -14.11 12.14 -4.29
C GLY A 231 -13.33 12.15 -5.60
N GLY A 232 -12.36 13.06 -5.66
CA GLY A 232 -11.37 13.12 -6.71
C GLY A 232 -9.98 13.30 -6.13
N ILE A 233 -8.95 12.73 -6.78
CA ILE A 233 -7.54 12.91 -6.44
C ILE A 233 -6.73 13.26 -7.68
N PHE A 234 -5.66 14.03 -7.48
CA PHE A 234 -4.74 14.42 -8.52
C PHE A 234 -3.30 14.52 -7.97
N GLU A 235 -2.33 13.98 -8.72
CA GLU A 235 -0.89 14.16 -8.49
C GLU A 235 -0.23 14.51 -9.81
N ALA A 236 0.55 15.58 -9.81
CA ALA A 236 1.34 15.96 -10.97
C ALA A 236 2.53 15.00 -11.17
N PRO A 237 2.99 14.77 -12.41
CA PRO A 237 4.18 13.98 -12.66
C PRO A 237 5.39 14.67 -12.01
N THR A 238 6.27 13.88 -11.40
CA THR A 238 7.45 14.38 -10.68
C THR A 238 8.70 13.76 -11.29
N LYS A 239 9.73 14.57 -11.58
CA LYS A 239 11.06 14.07 -11.92
C LYS A 239 11.78 13.78 -10.62
N LEU A 240 12.26 12.55 -10.46
CA LEU A 240 12.99 12.16 -9.27
C LEU A 240 14.47 12.55 -9.35
N ASN A 241 15.01 12.99 -8.23
CA ASN A 241 16.43 13.11 -8.03
C ASN A 241 17.04 11.70 -7.82
N GLY A 242 17.24 11.01 -8.95
CA GLY A 242 17.65 9.62 -8.97
C GLY A 242 19.12 9.46 -9.39
N LYS A 243 19.81 8.54 -8.72
CA LYS A 243 21.18 8.11 -9.07
C LYS A 243 21.17 6.63 -9.39
N TYR A 244 21.70 6.29 -10.54
CA TYR A 244 21.89 4.92 -10.99
C TYR A 244 23.37 4.57 -10.98
N LYS A 245 23.69 3.41 -10.45
CA LYS A 245 25.05 2.87 -10.43
C LYS A 245 25.00 1.41 -10.85
N GLN A 246 25.70 1.08 -11.95
CA GLN A 246 25.94 -0.29 -12.36
C GLN A 246 27.40 -0.63 -12.08
N ILE A 247 27.64 -1.74 -11.40
CA ILE A 247 28.95 -2.22 -11.02
C ILE A 247 29.17 -3.59 -11.65
N ASP A 248 30.19 -3.71 -12.47
CA ASP A 248 30.78 -4.99 -12.86
C ASP A 248 31.86 -5.35 -11.84
N GLN A 249 31.53 -6.24 -10.92
CA GLN A 249 32.48 -6.67 -9.87
C GLN A 249 33.64 -7.51 -10.43
N THR A 250 33.49 -8.08 -11.61
CA THR A 250 34.51 -8.92 -12.24
C THR A 250 35.63 -8.09 -12.81
N ASN A 251 35.29 -7.00 -13.49
CA ASN A 251 36.24 -6.11 -14.17
C ASN A 251 36.55 -4.83 -13.35
N ALA A 252 35.93 -4.70 -12.16
CA ALA A 252 36.00 -3.50 -11.31
C ALA A 252 35.52 -2.22 -12.03
N ASP A 253 34.70 -2.36 -13.06
CA ASP A 253 34.16 -1.25 -13.82
C ASP A 253 32.86 -0.73 -13.21
N THR A 254 32.64 0.58 -13.30
CA THR A 254 31.48 1.23 -12.69
C THR A 254 30.91 2.29 -13.62
N LEU A 255 29.68 2.06 -14.11
CA LEU A 255 28.90 3.06 -14.80
C LEU A 255 28.03 3.82 -13.79
N ARG A 256 28.00 5.13 -13.91
CA ARG A 256 27.15 6.02 -13.10
C ARG A 256 26.32 6.90 -14.01
N ALA A 257 25.04 7.04 -13.68
CA ALA A 257 24.14 7.98 -14.34
C ALA A 257 23.30 8.71 -13.28
N GLU A 258 23.03 9.97 -13.52
CA GLU A 258 22.17 10.80 -12.68
C GLU A 258 20.96 11.23 -13.48
N GLY A 259 19.78 11.29 -12.82
CA GLY A 259 18.50 11.62 -13.49
C GLY A 259 17.89 10.45 -14.23
N GLY A 260 16.95 10.77 -15.13
CA GLY A 260 16.24 9.78 -15.94
C GLY A 260 15.26 8.89 -15.16
N PHE A 261 14.74 9.38 -14.06
CA PHE A 261 13.71 8.75 -13.24
C PHE A 261 12.54 9.70 -13.04
N GLY A 262 11.31 9.16 -12.99
CA GLY A 262 10.13 9.97 -12.76
C GLY A 262 8.97 9.18 -12.16
N LEU A 263 8.05 9.91 -11.56
CA LEU A 263 6.76 9.40 -11.08
C LEU A 263 5.65 9.86 -12.03
N PRO A 264 4.60 9.06 -12.21
CA PRO A 264 3.57 9.31 -13.19
C PRO A 264 2.60 10.42 -12.74
N LEU A 265 1.88 10.97 -13.70
CA LEU A 265 0.62 11.63 -13.44
C LEU A 265 -0.36 10.63 -12.85
N VAL A 266 -0.99 10.98 -11.72
CA VAL A 266 -2.02 10.16 -11.08
C VAL A 266 -3.31 10.95 -11.00
N TYR A 267 -4.40 10.34 -11.40
CA TYR A 267 -5.73 10.87 -11.12
C TYR A 267 -6.72 9.75 -10.84
N GLY A 268 -7.69 10.06 -10.04
CA GLY A 268 -8.72 9.10 -9.68
C GLY A 268 -10.01 9.77 -9.28
N ILE A 269 -11.10 9.03 -9.46
CA ILE A 269 -12.43 9.43 -9.02
C ILE A 269 -13.06 8.25 -8.28
N GLY A 270 -13.84 8.57 -7.25
CA GLY A 270 -14.56 7.55 -6.49
C GLY A 270 -15.85 8.07 -5.93
N ALA A 271 -16.76 7.16 -5.67
CA ALA A 271 -18.04 7.47 -5.05
C ALA A 271 -18.39 6.44 -3.98
N SER A 272 -19.07 6.87 -2.94
CA SER A 272 -19.67 5.98 -1.95
C SER A 272 -21.09 6.41 -1.59
N TYR A 273 -21.88 5.41 -1.29
CA TYR A 273 -23.25 5.56 -0.79
C TYR A 273 -23.39 4.76 0.51
N THR A 274 -23.92 5.41 1.54
CA THR A 274 -24.20 4.76 2.82
C THR A 274 -25.68 4.90 3.18
N TYR A 275 -26.31 3.78 3.49
CA TYR A 275 -27.68 3.71 3.96
C TYR A 275 -27.73 3.41 5.47
N ASP A 276 -28.41 4.27 6.23
CA ASP A 276 -28.70 4.14 7.67
C ASP A 276 -27.44 3.88 8.54
N ASN A 277 -26.26 4.33 8.10
CA ASN A 277 -24.95 4.00 8.70
C ASN A 277 -24.70 2.48 8.85
N ARG A 278 -25.41 1.65 8.08
CA ARG A 278 -25.33 0.19 8.13
C ARG A 278 -24.72 -0.42 6.90
N LEU A 279 -25.15 0.02 5.72
CA LEU A 279 -24.68 -0.51 4.45
C LEU A 279 -23.96 0.59 3.71
N THR A 280 -22.68 0.37 3.41
CA THR A 280 -21.88 1.25 2.54
C THR A 280 -21.46 0.51 1.29
N ILE A 281 -21.67 1.13 0.13
CA ILE A 281 -21.19 0.65 -1.17
C ILE A 281 -20.27 1.73 -1.72
N ALA A 282 -19.11 1.34 -2.25
CA ALA A 282 -18.13 2.26 -2.81
C ALA A 282 -17.56 1.74 -4.12
N VAL A 283 -17.24 2.66 -5.03
CA VAL A 283 -16.58 2.38 -6.30
C VAL A 283 -15.53 3.45 -6.56
N ASP A 284 -14.33 3.01 -6.98
CA ASP A 284 -13.23 3.89 -7.34
C ASP A 284 -12.65 3.50 -8.70
N PHE A 285 -12.21 4.51 -9.44
CA PHE A 285 -11.33 4.40 -10.61
C PHE A 285 -10.06 5.20 -10.36
N LEU A 286 -8.91 4.58 -10.62
CA LEU A 286 -7.59 5.17 -10.45
C LEU A 286 -6.74 4.91 -11.70
N GLN A 287 -6.07 5.95 -12.22
CA GLN A 287 -5.14 5.84 -13.33
C GLN A 287 -3.78 6.45 -12.99
N LEU A 288 -2.71 5.72 -13.36
CA LEU A 288 -1.32 6.15 -13.26
C LEU A 288 -0.68 6.08 -14.65
N GLN A 289 -0.24 7.23 -15.19
CA GLN A 289 0.32 7.34 -16.54
C GLN A 289 1.82 7.03 -16.57
N TRP A 290 2.19 5.79 -16.33
CA TRP A 290 3.57 5.32 -16.31
C TRP A 290 4.24 5.32 -17.71
N SER A 291 3.49 5.28 -18.79
CA SER A 291 4.04 5.28 -20.17
C SER A 291 4.76 6.58 -20.53
N GLN A 292 4.46 7.68 -19.84
CA GLN A 292 4.96 9.01 -20.12
C GLN A 292 6.25 9.37 -19.38
N ILE A 293 6.63 8.57 -18.39
CA ILE A 293 7.80 8.86 -17.56
C ILE A 293 9.09 8.26 -18.14
N GLU A 294 10.20 8.82 -17.71
CA GLU A 294 11.53 8.26 -17.91
C GLU A 294 11.85 7.25 -16.80
N TYR A 295 12.40 6.12 -17.20
CA TYR A 295 12.97 5.13 -16.31
C TYR A 295 14.34 4.70 -16.84
N ARG A 296 15.41 4.96 -16.07
CA ARG A 296 16.81 4.79 -16.48
C ARG A 296 17.16 5.59 -17.75
N GLY A 297 16.60 6.80 -17.89
CA GLY A 297 16.83 7.69 -19.03
C GLY A 297 16.04 7.34 -20.30
N GLU A 298 15.24 6.29 -20.28
CA GLU A 298 14.43 5.86 -21.41
C GLU A 298 12.93 6.02 -21.14
N LYS A 299 12.19 6.50 -22.14
CA LYS A 299 10.72 6.57 -22.11
C LYS A 299 10.10 5.30 -22.68
N GLY A 300 8.89 5.01 -22.22
CA GLY A 300 8.07 3.94 -22.80
C GLY A 300 8.47 2.53 -22.36
N ASN A 301 9.32 2.36 -21.35
CA ASN A 301 9.63 1.05 -20.78
C ASN A 301 8.53 0.53 -19.84
N LEU A 302 7.66 1.42 -19.38
CA LEU A 302 6.51 1.12 -18.53
C LEU A 302 5.21 1.36 -19.30
N ARG A 303 4.09 0.93 -18.76
CA ARG A 303 2.73 1.10 -19.32
C ARG A 303 1.78 1.67 -18.27
N ASP A 304 0.73 2.33 -18.74
CA ASP A 304 -0.28 2.92 -17.86
C ASP A 304 -0.98 1.84 -17.05
N ARG A 305 -1.24 2.14 -15.78
CA ARG A 305 -1.96 1.29 -14.86
C ARG A 305 -3.33 1.90 -14.59
N ASN A 306 -4.37 1.16 -14.94
CA ASN A 306 -5.75 1.46 -14.59
C ASN A 306 -6.20 0.48 -13.52
N LYS A 307 -6.92 0.99 -12.53
CA LYS A 307 -7.50 0.19 -11.45
C LYS A 307 -8.95 0.57 -11.24
N ILE A 308 -9.81 -0.45 -11.15
CA ILE A 308 -11.21 -0.31 -10.75
C ILE A 308 -11.40 -1.11 -9.46
N SER A 309 -12.02 -0.52 -8.48
CA SER A 309 -12.29 -1.13 -7.18
C SER A 309 -13.77 -1.00 -6.84
N LEU A 310 -14.33 -2.06 -6.25
CA LEU A 310 -15.69 -2.11 -5.72
C LEU A 310 -15.65 -2.67 -4.31
N GLY A 311 -16.32 -2.01 -3.37
CA GLY A 311 -16.37 -2.41 -1.97
C GLY A 311 -17.74 -2.29 -1.36
N VAL A 312 -18.05 -3.21 -0.44
CA VAL A 312 -19.28 -3.21 0.36
C VAL A 312 -18.91 -3.42 1.83
N GLU A 313 -19.45 -2.58 2.70
CA GLU A 313 -19.41 -2.77 4.15
C GLU A 313 -20.84 -2.89 4.70
N TYR A 314 -21.06 -3.89 5.55
CA TYR A 314 -22.29 -4.02 6.30
C TYR A 314 -22.00 -4.08 7.79
N ARG A 315 -22.70 -3.24 8.57
CA ARG A 315 -22.66 -3.21 10.03
C ARG A 315 -24.09 -3.02 10.57
N HIS A 316 -24.59 -3.98 11.33
CA HIS A 316 -25.98 -3.97 11.75
C HIS A 316 -26.32 -2.76 12.63
N ASN A 317 -25.56 -2.54 13.70
CA ASN A 317 -25.75 -1.40 14.61
C ASN A 317 -24.44 -1.10 15.39
N ALA A 318 -23.83 0.04 15.14
CA ALA A 318 -22.57 0.44 15.79
C ALA A 318 -22.71 0.60 17.31
N TRP A 319 -23.90 0.86 17.82
CA TRP A 319 -24.19 1.15 19.24
C TRP A 319 -24.92 0.02 19.95
N SER A 320 -25.07 -1.13 19.33
CA SER A 320 -25.75 -2.28 19.95
C SER A 320 -25.01 -2.78 21.21
N LYS A 321 -25.80 -3.30 22.15
CA LYS A 321 -25.25 -4.03 23.31
C LYS A 321 -24.65 -5.38 22.90
N LYS A 322 -25.17 -5.99 21.83
CA LYS A 322 -24.66 -7.26 21.30
C LYS A 322 -23.39 -7.02 20.48
N TYR A 323 -22.31 -7.67 20.86
CA TYR A 323 -21.00 -7.47 20.25
C TYR A 323 -21.00 -7.72 18.73
N GLY A 324 -21.57 -8.82 18.24
CA GLY A 324 -21.61 -9.17 16.84
C GLY A 324 -22.35 -8.17 15.94
N GLU A 325 -23.34 -7.44 16.49
CA GLU A 325 -24.07 -6.41 15.75
C GLU A 325 -23.24 -5.13 15.52
N ARG A 326 -22.16 -4.92 16.30
CA ARG A 326 -21.24 -3.80 16.14
C ARG A 326 -20.13 -4.05 15.13
N MET A 327 -19.90 -5.31 14.79
CA MET A 327 -18.82 -5.72 13.87
C MET A 327 -19.17 -5.33 12.43
N PRO A 328 -18.33 -4.56 11.72
CA PRO A 328 -18.46 -4.37 10.30
C PRO A 328 -17.93 -5.60 9.54
N PHE A 329 -18.69 -6.08 8.57
CA PHE A 329 -18.31 -7.09 7.59
C PHE A 329 -18.08 -6.42 6.26
N ARG A 330 -17.03 -6.84 5.54
CA ARG A 330 -16.58 -6.19 4.31
C ARG A 330 -16.29 -7.20 3.23
N LEU A 331 -16.66 -6.83 2.01
CA LEU A 331 -16.36 -7.56 0.78
C LEU A 331 -15.84 -6.58 -0.25
N GLY A 332 -14.96 -7.04 -1.13
CA GLY A 332 -14.44 -6.19 -2.18
C GLY A 332 -13.88 -6.94 -3.36
N LEU A 333 -13.85 -6.24 -4.49
CA LEU A 333 -13.27 -6.70 -5.73
C LEU A 333 -12.42 -5.58 -6.32
N SER A 334 -11.26 -5.91 -6.87
CA SER A 334 -10.53 -4.97 -7.71
C SER A 334 -9.90 -5.64 -8.92
N VAL A 335 -9.82 -4.87 -9.99
CA VAL A 335 -9.19 -5.27 -11.24
C VAL A 335 -8.23 -4.17 -11.64
N GLN A 336 -6.99 -4.54 -11.95
CA GLN A 336 -5.97 -3.58 -12.33
C GLN A 336 -5.06 -4.08 -13.43
N ASP A 337 -4.51 -3.14 -14.20
CA ASP A 337 -3.45 -3.41 -15.17
C ASP A 337 -2.10 -3.44 -14.45
N ALA A 338 -1.16 -4.28 -14.91
CA ALA A 338 0.22 -4.16 -14.50
C ALA A 338 0.88 -2.94 -15.14
N TYR A 339 1.72 -2.20 -14.41
CA TYR A 339 2.45 -1.06 -14.96
C TYR A 339 3.72 -1.45 -15.71
N ILE A 340 4.13 -2.72 -15.63
CA ILE A 340 5.27 -3.29 -16.34
C ILE A 340 4.83 -3.95 -17.64
N LYS A 341 5.63 -3.80 -18.71
CA LYS A 341 5.29 -4.34 -20.05
C LYS A 341 5.34 -5.85 -20.14
N GLN A 342 6.10 -6.49 -19.26
CA GLN A 342 6.29 -7.93 -19.20
C GLN A 342 5.01 -8.68 -18.80
N VAL A 343 4.11 -8.01 -18.08
CA VAL A 343 2.80 -8.55 -17.68
C VAL A 343 1.72 -7.88 -18.51
N LYS A 344 1.08 -8.64 -19.39
CA LYS A 344 -0.02 -8.14 -20.24
C LYS A 344 -1.38 -8.38 -19.60
N ASP A 345 -1.48 -9.38 -18.76
CA ASP A 345 -2.72 -9.80 -18.13
C ASP A 345 -3.10 -8.86 -16.98
N LYS A 346 -4.41 -8.79 -16.72
CA LYS A 346 -4.95 -8.02 -15.60
C LYS A 346 -4.76 -8.78 -14.30
N GLU A 347 -4.55 -8.03 -13.23
CA GLU A 347 -4.57 -8.57 -11.89
C GLU A 347 -5.99 -8.46 -11.32
N PHE A 348 -6.48 -9.55 -10.73
CA PHE A 348 -7.78 -9.63 -10.06
C PHE A 348 -7.56 -9.88 -8.58
N ILE A 349 -8.22 -9.10 -7.74
CA ILE A 349 -8.16 -9.24 -6.29
C ILE A 349 -9.59 -9.33 -5.74
N VAL A 350 -9.83 -10.37 -4.96
CA VAL A 350 -11.05 -10.54 -4.15
C VAL A 350 -10.66 -10.37 -2.69
N SER A 351 -11.39 -9.59 -1.95
CA SER A 351 -11.12 -9.32 -0.55
C SER A 351 -12.33 -9.53 0.33
N VAL A 352 -12.08 -10.00 1.55
CA VAL A 352 -13.07 -10.17 2.61
C VAL A 352 -12.44 -9.75 3.93
N GLY A 353 -13.24 -9.20 4.83
CA GLY A 353 -12.73 -8.85 6.15
C GLY A 353 -13.80 -8.43 7.13
N MET A 354 -13.36 -8.24 8.35
CA MET A 354 -14.23 -7.81 9.44
C MET A 354 -13.47 -6.92 10.42
N GLY A 355 -14.23 -6.12 11.15
CA GLY A 355 -13.71 -5.30 12.22
C GLY A 355 -14.17 -5.79 13.58
N PHE A 356 -13.29 -5.73 14.56
CA PHE A 356 -13.52 -6.10 15.94
C PHE A 356 -13.45 -4.83 16.81
N PRO A 357 -14.58 -4.15 17.11
CA PRO A 357 -14.59 -2.98 17.99
C PRO A 357 -14.08 -3.37 19.37
N LEU A 358 -13.08 -2.66 19.89
CA LEU A 358 -12.45 -2.97 21.18
C LEU A 358 -13.18 -2.23 22.31
N HIS A 359 -12.51 -1.26 22.94
CA HIS A 359 -13.05 -0.56 24.11
C HIS A 359 -14.14 0.46 23.74
N ASN A 360 -13.96 1.16 22.64
CA ASN A 360 -14.93 2.11 22.11
C ASN A 360 -15.26 1.78 20.64
N VAL A 361 -16.28 2.43 20.09
CA VAL A 361 -16.74 2.17 18.70
C VAL A 361 -15.71 2.59 17.65
N ALA A 362 -14.81 3.49 18.00
CA ALA A 362 -13.82 4.06 17.09
C ALA A 362 -12.45 3.33 17.17
N THR A 363 -12.19 2.58 18.26
CA THR A 363 -10.99 1.73 18.37
C THR A 363 -11.32 0.34 17.88
N ILE A 364 -10.79 -0.01 16.70
CA ILE A 364 -11.15 -1.23 15.97
C ILE A 364 -9.89 -1.98 15.55
N LEU A 365 -9.87 -3.29 15.79
CA LEU A 365 -8.96 -4.22 15.11
C LEU A 365 -9.64 -4.68 13.82
N ASN A 366 -9.09 -4.33 12.67
CA ASN A 366 -9.58 -4.79 11.39
C ASN A 366 -8.71 -5.95 10.88
N THR A 367 -9.35 -6.94 10.28
CA THR A 367 -8.69 -8.04 9.59
C THR A 367 -9.18 -8.08 8.15
N SER A 368 -8.28 -8.32 7.20
CA SER A 368 -8.64 -8.57 5.82
C SER A 368 -7.86 -9.74 5.25
N ILE A 369 -8.52 -10.51 4.41
CA ILE A 369 -7.93 -11.56 3.59
C ILE A 369 -8.16 -11.15 2.13
N GLU A 370 -7.09 -11.08 1.37
CA GLU A 370 -7.09 -10.76 -0.05
C GLU A 370 -6.53 -11.96 -0.81
N TYR A 371 -7.29 -12.47 -1.77
CA TYR A 371 -6.81 -13.42 -2.76
C TYR A 371 -6.63 -12.70 -4.08
N GLY A 372 -5.45 -12.78 -4.66
CA GLY A 372 -5.13 -12.16 -5.93
C GLY A 372 -4.49 -13.13 -6.92
N HIS A 373 -4.75 -12.86 -8.19
CA HIS A 373 -4.20 -13.58 -9.33
C HIS A 373 -3.64 -12.60 -10.34
N ARG A 374 -2.41 -12.83 -10.79
CA ARG A 374 -1.76 -12.05 -11.87
C ARG A 374 -0.87 -12.92 -12.74
N GLY A 375 -0.65 -12.46 -13.96
CA GLY A 375 0.18 -13.16 -14.94
C GLY A 375 -0.57 -14.23 -15.72
N SER A 376 0.17 -15.10 -16.37
CA SER A 376 -0.37 -16.12 -17.26
C SER A 376 0.54 -17.35 -17.23
N SER A 377 -0.04 -18.53 -17.36
CA SER A 377 0.67 -19.82 -17.41
C SER A 377 1.71 -19.93 -18.53
N LYS A 378 1.64 -19.05 -19.55
CA LYS A 378 2.65 -18.98 -20.63
C LYS A 378 3.99 -18.40 -20.19
N ASN A 379 3.98 -17.54 -19.16
CA ASN A 379 5.18 -16.86 -18.63
C ASN A 379 5.39 -17.21 -17.17
N LEU A 380 4.74 -16.50 -16.28
CA LEU A 380 4.75 -16.70 -14.84
C LEU A 380 3.37 -16.37 -14.33
N GLU A 381 2.76 -17.30 -13.63
CA GLU A 381 1.47 -17.12 -12.97
C GLU A 381 1.67 -17.03 -11.46
N GLU A 382 1.07 -16.03 -10.85
CA GLU A 382 1.12 -15.83 -9.41
C GLU A 382 -0.28 -15.83 -8.81
N HIS A 383 -0.46 -16.65 -7.79
CA HIS A 383 -1.62 -16.64 -6.90
C HIS A 383 -1.14 -16.24 -5.51
N PHE A 384 -1.67 -15.19 -4.96
CA PHE A 384 -1.29 -14.77 -3.62
C PHE A 384 -2.48 -14.72 -2.67
N LEU A 385 -2.20 -15.05 -1.43
CA LEU A 385 -3.09 -14.87 -0.29
C LEU A 385 -2.42 -13.91 0.67
N ARG A 386 -3.05 -12.75 0.93
CA ARG A 386 -2.56 -11.76 1.88
C ARG A 386 -3.51 -11.64 3.05
N LEU A 387 -2.97 -11.77 4.25
CA LEU A 387 -3.66 -11.46 5.49
C LEU A 387 -3.15 -10.12 6.01
N THR A 388 -4.02 -9.14 6.20
CA THR A 388 -3.68 -7.85 6.81
C THR A 388 -4.36 -7.71 8.16
N LEU A 389 -3.57 -7.28 9.15
CA LEU A 389 -4.03 -6.87 10.47
C LEU A 389 -3.83 -5.36 10.60
N ASN A 390 -4.87 -4.67 11.00
CA ASN A 390 -4.87 -3.23 11.18
C ASN A 390 -5.45 -2.85 12.53
N VAL A 391 -4.73 -2.04 13.29
CA VAL A 391 -5.16 -1.51 14.58
C VAL A 391 -5.39 -0.02 14.44
N ALA A 392 -6.66 0.38 14.42
CA ALA A 392 -7.08 1.77 14.44
C ALA A 392 -7.49 2.15 15.86
N VAL A 393 -6.76 3.08 16.47
CA VAL A 393 -7.03 3.62 17.81
C VAL A 393 -7.56 5.03 17.67
N ALA A 394 -8.68 5.32 18.31
CA ALA A 394 -9.23 6.67 18.38
C ALA A 394 -9.53 7.02 19.83
N GLU A 395 -8.82 8.02 20.33
CA GLU A 395 -8.90 8.46 21.71
C GLU A 395 -9.28 9.94 21.76
N ARG A 396 -10.06 10.30 22.77
CA ARG A 396 -10.38 11.70 23.03
C ARG A 396 -9.26 12.35 23.83
N TRP A 397 -8.53 13.24 23.21
CA TRP A 397 -7.48 14.05 23.81
C TRP A 397 -7.97 15.49 23.98
N PHE A 398 -7.23 16.33 24.70
CA PHE A 398 -7.53 17.77 24.90
C PHE A 398 -8.72 18.09 25.81
N PHE A 399 -9.13 17.17 26.67
CA PHE A 399 -10.05 17.52 27.75
C PHE A 399 -9.33 18.37 28.80
N LYS A 400 -9.82 19.60 29.04
CA LYS A 400 -9.58 20.25 30.33
C LYS A 400 -10.28 19.41 31.37
N ARG A 401 -9.54 18.68 32.22
CA ARG A 401 -10.08 18.14 33.46
C ARG A 401 -10.58 19.34 34.24
N LYS A 402 -11.87 19.43 34.54
CA LYS A 402 -12.36 20.30 35.62
C LYS A 402 -11.75 19.75 36.90
N LEU A 403 -10.80 20.49 37.48
CA LEU A 403 -10.31 20.32 38.83
C LEU A 403 -11.42 20.66 39.80
#